data_5d51fca5835d433d6606aac020d6a0e8
#
_entry.id   5d51fca5835d433d6606aac020d6a0e8
#
_cell.length_a   1.000
_cell.length_b   1.000
_cell.length_c   1.000
_cell.angle_alpha   90.00
_cell.angle_beta   90.00
_cell.angle_gamma   90.00
#
_symmetry.space_group_name_H-M   'P 1'
#
loop_
_entity.id
_entity.type
_entity.pdbx_description
1 polymer ?
#
loop_
_entity_poly.entity_id
_entity_poly.type
_entity_poly.pdbx_seq_one_letter_code
_entity_poly.pdbx_strand_id
1 'polypeptide(L)'
;MESFLVALGVVFPMLVMMASGVILRKTGMADRPLVRRVDAINFHLFLPCLLFYNIYNVDLAQDFSVEVLAFAAAGLVLSLALSLLIVPRLVHRRDQVGVVVQAIVRSNFVMFGLAVTEYIYGEGNAGVAALLSAVVVPAMNVIAVLLLEYWRPEGSGRVSGKKLASGIVTNPLIIASALALLLLFLGIRLPAMVVDVVATMSRVATPLAFTMLGAMLSLEGLHRNRRVLVWTCLARMVLLPAVALTAAVALGFRGVALTALKIGRASCRERV
;
A
#
# COMPACT_ATOMS: atom_id res chain seq x y z
N MET A 1 5.97 3.97 -26.54
CA MET A 1 5.37 2.62 -26.59
C MET A 1 5.88 1.73 -25.46
N GLU A 2 7.17 1.75 -25.14
CA GLU A 2 7.76 0.93 -24.09
C GLU A 2 7.14 1.13 -22.69
N SER A 3 6.97 2.36 -22.27
CA SER A 3 6.37 2.66 -20.96
C SER A 3 4.90 2.17 -20.83
N PHE A 4 4.15 2.15 -21.94
CA PHE A 4 2.79 1.59 -21.96
C PHE A 4 2.82 0.07 -21.80
N LEU A 5 3.76 -0.61 -22.46
CA LEU A 5 3.95 -2.05 -22.34
C LEU A 5 4.36 -2.45 -20.92
N VAL A 6 5.20 -1.64 -20.25
CA VAL A 6 5.58 -1.85 -18.85
C VAL A 6 4.39 -1.69 -17.95
N ALA A 7 3.64 -0.58 -18.06
CA ALA A 7 2.44 -0.36 -17.27
C ALA A 7 1.42 -1.49 -17.50
N LEU A 8 1.26 -1.94 -18.75
CA LEU A 8 0.39 -3.06 -19.08
C LEU A 8 0.90 -4.37 -18.44
N GLY A 9 2.22 -4.62 -18.52
CA GLY A 9 2.85 -5.81 -17.92
C GLY A 9 2.64 -5.91 -16.40
N VAL A 10 2.54 -4.79 -15.71
CA VAL A 10 2.25 -4.75 -14.25
C VAL A 10 0.75 -4.84 -13.95
N VAL A 11 -0.07 -4.12 -14.71
CA VAL A 11 -1.52 -4.02 -14.43
C VAL A 11 -2.27 -5.25 -14.95
N PHE A 12 -1.88 -5.80 -16.10
CA PHE A 12 -2.56 -6.92 -16.72
C PHE A 12 -2.65 -8.17 -15.84
N PRO A 13 -1.57 -8.66 -15.19
CA PRO A 13 -1.67 -9.77 -14.25
C PRO A 13 -2.66 -9.51 -13.11
N MET A 14 -2.70 -8.29 -12.57
CA MET A 14 -3.64 -7.92 -11.52
C MET A 14 -5.09 -8.00 -12.00
N LEU A 15 -5.37 -7.50 -13.21
CA LEU A 15 -6.70 -7.59 -13.81
C LEU A 15 -7.12 -9.04 -14.08
N VAL A 16 -6.20 -9.90 -14.53
CA VAL A 16 -6.47 -11.32 -14.73
C VAL A 16 -6.79 -12.01 -13.41
N MET A 17 -6.02 -11.74 -12.35
CA MET A 17 -6.30 -12.26 -11.01
C MET A 17 -7.65 -11.79 -10.48
N MET A 18 -8.00 -10.51 -10.67
CA MET A 18 -9.34 -10.01 -10.29
C MET A 18 -10.44 -10.66 -11.14
N ALA A 19 -10.23 -10.81 -12.44
CA ALA A 19 -11.21 -11.48 -13.32
C ALA A 19 -11.45 -12.93 -12.90
N SER A 20 -10.39 -13.67 -12.51
CA SER A 20 -10.54 -15.03 -11.98
C SER A 20 -11.43 -15.07 -10.73
N GLY A 21 -11.27 -14.10 -9.82
CA GLY A 21 -12.12 -13.95 -8.65
C GLY A 21 -13.59 -13.69 -9.00
N VAL A 22 -13.85 -12.83 -10.00
CA VAL A 22 -15.21 -12.61 -10.53
C VAL A 22 -15.81 -13.90 -11.10
N ILE A 23 -15.01 -14.69 -11.83
CA ILE A 23 -15.44 -15.98 -12.39
C ILE A 23 -15.78 -16.95 -11.26
N LEU A 24 -14.89 -17.13 -10.27
CA LEU A 24 -15.14 -18.00 -9.13
C LEU A 24 -16.44 -17.66 -8.38
N ARG A 25 -16.76 -16.37 -8.27
CA ARG A 25 -18.02 -15.94 -7.68
C ARG A 25 -19.22 -16.25 -8.58
N LYS A 26 -19.12 -16.03 -9.89
CA LYS A 26 -20.22 -16.30 -10.84
C LYS A 26 -20.51 -17.79 -10.97
N THR A 27 -19.51 -18.64 -10.85
CA THR A 27 -19.67 -20.12 -10.87
C THR A 27 -20.21 -20.68 -9.55
N GLY A 28 -20.39 -19.84 -8.51
CA GLY A 28 -20.83 -20.27 -7.19
C GLY A 28 -19.77 -20.95 -6.34
N MET A 29 -18.52 -21.09 -6.83
CA MET A 29 -17.42 -21.70 -6.06
C MET A 29 -16.94 -20.80 -4.92
N ALA A 30 -17.07 -19.47 -5.07
CA ALA A 30 -16.65 -18.50 -4.07
C ALA A 30 -17.83 -17.68 -3.57
N ASP A 31 -18.50 -18.18 -2.53
CA ASP A 31 -19.54 -17.45 -1.83
C ASP A 31 -18.95 -16.37 -0.90
N ARG A 32 -19.79 -15.43 -0.44
CA ARG A 32 -19.33 -14.32 0.42
C ARG A 32 -18.69 -14.80 1.74
N PRO A 33 -19.19 -15.82 2.44
CA PRO A 33 -18.57 -16.34 3.64
C PRO A 33 -17.16 -16.93 3.39
N LEU A 34 -17.02 -17.73 2.31
CA LEU A 34 -15.72 -18.31 1.94
C LEU A 34 -14.70 -17.21 1.61
N VAL A 35 -15.08 -16.24 0.77
CA VAL A 35 -14.19 -15.13 0.39
C VAL A 35 -13.70 -14.37 1.64
N ARG A 36 -14.57 -14.08 2.60
CA ARG A 36 -14.18 -13.43 3.86
C ARG A 36 -13.21 -14.26 4.70
N ARG A 37 -13.40 -15.58 4.76
CA ARG A 37 -12.49 -16.48 5.49
C ARG A 37 -11.13 -16.56 4.83
N VAL A 38 -11.10 -16.68 3.51
CA VAL A 38 -9.85 -16.71 2.73
C VAL A 38 -9.11 -15.37 2.84
N ASP A 39 -9.81 -14.26 2.76
CA ASP A 39 -9.24 -12.93 2.95
C ASP A 39 -8.66 -12.75 4.37
N ALA A 40 -9.35 -13.27 5.38
CA ALA A 40 -8.84 -13.27 6.75
C ALA A 40 -7.56 -14.11 6.89
N ILE A 41 -7.47 -15.28 6.25
CA ILE A 41 -6.24 -16.09 6.22
C ILE A 41 -5.12 -15.30 5.53
N ASN A 42 -5.41 -14.66 4.40
CA ASN A 42 -4.44 -13.83 3.70
C ASN A 42 -3.91 -12.71 4.59
N PHE A 43 -4.80 -12.03 5.30
CA PHE A 43 -4.45 -10.93 6.21
C PHE A 43 -3.62 -11.36 7.41
N HIS A 44 -3.87 -12.55 7.98
CA HIS A 44 -3.18 -13.02 9.18
C HIS A 44 -1.92 -13.84 8.90
N LEU A 45 -1.78 -14.41 7.72
CA LEU A 45 -0.67 -15.30 7.39
C LEU A 45 0.19 -14.79 6.23
N PHE A 46 -0.39 -14.65 5.03
CA PHE A 46 0.39 -14.39 3.82
C PHE A 46 0.86 -12.93 3.70
N LEU A 47 0.01 -11.95 4.02
CA LEU A 47 0.39 -10.53 4.00
C LEU A 47 1.48 -10.18 5.03
N PRO A 48 1.46 -10.68 6.28
CA PRO A 48 2.58 -10.53 7.19
C PRO A 48 3.89 -11.10 6.64
N CYS A 49 3.85 -12.29 6.02
CA CYS A 49 5.05 -12.87 5.38
C CYS A 49 5.56 -11.99 4.23
N LEU A 50 4.66 -11.42 3.42
CA LEU A 50 5.02 -10.50 2.35
C LEU A 50 5.71 -9.25 2.88
N LEU A 51 5.16 -8.62 3.92
CA LEU A 51 5.76 -7.42 4.52
C LEU A 51 7.10 -7.74 5.17
N PHE A 52 7.17 -8.84 5.93
CA PHE A 52 8.40 -9.29 6.54
C PHE A 52 9.48 -9.51 5.49
N TYR A 53 9.20 -10.29 4.45
CA TYR A 53 10.15 -10.63 3.40
C TYR A 53 10.69 -9.39 2.68
N ASN A 54 9.80 -8.47 2.31
CA ASN A 54 10.18 -7.25 1.60
C ASN A 54 11.05 -6.31 2.45
N ILE A 55 10.75 -6.17 3.75
CA ILE A 55 11.52 -5.31 4.65
C ILE A 55 12.86 -5.97 5.01
N TYR A 56 12.85 -7.27 5.31
CA TYR A 56 14.04 -8.01 5.71
C TYR A 56 15.14 -8.05 4.63
N ASN A 57 14.76 -8.04 3.35
CA ASN A 57 15.70 -8.07 2.22
C ASN A 57 16.18 -6.69 1.74
N VAL A 58 15.86 -5.60 2.46
CA VAL A 58 16.38 -4.27 2.13
C VAL A 58 17.87 -4.18 2.45
N ASP A 59 18.68 -3.67 1.53
CA ASP A 59 20.08 -3.35 1.75
C ASP A 59 20.22 -1.91 2.22
N LEU A 60 20.42 -1.71 3.53
CA LEU A 60 20.56 -0.37 4.12
C LEU A 60 21.90 0.28 3.77
N ALA A 61 22.93 -0.49 3.37
CA ALA A 61 24.29 0.03 3.22
C ALA A 61 24.47 0.87 1.93
N GLN A 62 23.67 0.57 0.90
CA GLN A 62 23.85 1.20 -0.42
C GLN A 62 22.91 2.38 -0.68
N ASP A 63 21.78 2.49 0.03
CA ASP A 63 20.67 3.32 -0.43
C ASP A 63 20.14 4.31 0.62
N PHE A 64 20.83 4.47 1.75
CA PHE A 64 20.34 5.30 2.84
C PHE A 64 20.50 6.80 2.53
N SER A 65 19.40 7.45 2.17
CA SER A 65 19.30 8.91 2.07
C SER A 65 18.27 9.46 3.05
N VAL A 66 18.76 10.10 4.11
CA VAL A 66 17.91 10.75 5.13
C VAL A 66 17.01 11.82 4.50
N GLU A 67 17.50 12.55 3.51
CA GLU A 67 16.76 13.61 2.83
C GLU A 67 15.55 13.06 2.08
N VAL A 68 15.71 11.97 1.32
CA VAL A 68 14.62 11.33 0.60
C VAL A 68 13.58 10.74 1.56
N LEU A 69 14.06 10.12 2.64
CA LEU A 69 13.19 9.56 3.67
C LEU A 69 12.40 10.65 4.40
N ALA A 70 13.05 11.75 4.79
CA ALA A 70 12.42 12.89 5.45
C ALA A 70 11.37 13.54 4.54
N PHE A 71 11.69 13.72 3.25
CA PHE A 71 10.73 14.26 2.27
C PHE A 71 9.52 13.33 2.09
N ALA A 72 9.74 12.01 1.98
CA ALA A 72 8.67 11.03 1.88
C ALA A 72 7.78 11.03 3.13
N ALA A 73 8.38 11.05 4.32
CA ALA A 73 7.66 11.14 5.60
C ALA A 73 6.87 12.44 5.72
N ALA A 74 7.49 13.59 5.43
CA ALA A 74 6.81 14.89 5.43
C ALA A 74 5.62 14.91 4.47
N GLY A 75 5.84 14.39 3.28
CA GLY A 75 4.78 14.29 2.29
C GLY A 75 3.67 13.31 2.66
N LEU A 76 3.97 12.23 3.38
CA LEU A 76 2.96 11.34 3.94
C LEU A 76 2.12 12.06 4.99
N VAL A 77 2.77 12.73 5.94
CA VAL A 77 2.10 13.50 6.99
C VAL A 77 1.24 14.62 6.39
N LEU A 78 1.78 15.37 5.44
CA LEU A 78 1.04 16.45 4.77
C LEU A 78 -0.18 15.91 4.00
N SER A 79 -0.02 14.83 3.23
CA SER A 79 -1.13 14.22 2.49
C SER A 79 -2.20 13.67 3.42
N LEU A 80 -1.80 13.08 4.55
CA LEU A 80 -2.71 12.64 5.59
C LEU A 80 -3.47 13.81 6.23
N ALA A 81 -2.76 14.86 6.63
CA ALA A 81 -3.36 16.04 7.25
C ALA A 81 -4.36 16.73 6.31
N LEU A 82 -4.00 16.94 5.05
CA LEU A 82 -4.90 17.51 4.04
C LEU A 82 -6.12 16.62 3.80
N SER A 83 -5.92 15.30 3.71
CA SER A 83 -7.03 14.36 3.53
C SER A 83 -7.97 14.35 4.73
N LEU A 84 -7.43 14.38 5.95
CA LEU A 84 -8.22 14.46 7.19
C LEU A 84 -9.00 15.78 7.31
N LEU A 85 -8.47 16.85 6.76
CA LEU A 85 -9.13 18.16 6.76
C LEU A 85 -10.26 18.24 5.72
N ILE A 86 -10.03 17.69 4.52
CA ILE A 86 -10.91 17.86 3.37
C ILE A 86 -11.98 16.77 3.30
N VAL A 87 -11.58 15.49 3.43
CA VAL A 87 -12.47 14.34 3.19
C VAL A 87 -13.70 14.33 4.10
N PRO A 88 -13.61 14.60 5.43
CA PRO A 88 -14.78 14.60 6.30
C PRO A 88 -15.82 15.67 5.93
N ARG A 89 -15.40 16.74 5.19
CA ARG A 89 -16.31 17.79 4.70
C ARG A 89 -17.01 17.41 3.41
N LEU A 90 -16.40 16.54 2.60
CA LEU A 90 -16.93 16.10 1.30
C LEU A 90 -17.71 14.79 1.38
N VAL A 91 -17.33 13.92 2.30
CA VAL A 91 -17.94 12.59 2.48
C VAL A 91 -18.84 12.61 3.70
N HIS A 92 -20.15 12.64 3.46
CA HIS A 92 -21.16 12.74 4.52
C HIS A 92 -21.30 11.45 5.35
N ARG A 93 -20.97 10.30 4.78
CA ARG A 93 -21.06 9.00 5.46
C ARG A 93 -19.80 8.75 6.27
N ARG A 94 -19.94 8.76 7.59
CA ARG A 94 -18.84 8.57 8.54
C ARG A 94 -18.07 7.27 8.31
N ASP A 95 -18.75 6.18 8.01
CA ASP A 95 -18.17 4.86 7.73
C ASP A 95 -17.28 4.83 6.47
N GLN A 96 -17.45 5.81 5.57
CA GLN A 96 -16.66 5.92 4.34
C GLN A 96 -15.44 6.84 4.49
N VAL A 97 -15.43 7.77 5.46
CA VAL A 97 -14.37 8.76 5.61
C VAL A 97 -13.00 8.09 5.77
N GLY A 98 -12.86 7.15 6.72
CA GLY A 98 -11.59 6.46 6.95
C GLY A 98 -11.10 5.68 5.73
N VAL A 99 -12.00 5.05 5.00
CA VAL A 99 -11.70 4.31 3.77
C VAL A 99 -11.23 5.25 2.66
N VAL A 100 -11.91 6.39 2.46
CA VAL A 100 -11.56 7.38 1.44
C VAL A 100 -10.22 8.05 1.76
N VAL A 101 -9.99 8.46 3.01
CA VAL A 101 -8.68 9.01 3.44
C VAL A 101 -7.58 7.99 3.17
N GLN A 102 -7.77 6.73 3.56
CA GLN A 102 -6.81 5.67 3.30
C GLN A 102 -6.60 5.45 1.79
N ALA A 103 -7.65 5.45 0.99
CA ALA A 103 -7.56 5.29 -0.46
C ALA A 103 -6.78 6.42 -1.14
N ILE A 104 -6.86 7.65 -0.63
CA ILE A 104 -6.09 8.80 -1.13
C ILE A 104 -4.63 8.69 -0.70
N VAL A 105 -4.35 8.41 0.57
CA VAL A 105 -3.01 8.51 1.17
C VAL A 105 -2.17 7.26 0.93
N ARG A 106 -2.77 6.07 0.99
CA ARG A 106 -2.05 4.79 0.88
C ARG A 106 -1.53 4.56 -0.53
N SER A 107 -0.21 4.49 -0.69
CA SER A 107 0.44 4.12 -1.95
C SER A 107 0.84 2.64 -1.96
N ASN A 108 0.83 2.03 -3.15
CA ASN A 108 1.31 0.67 -3.37
C ASN A 108 2.80 0.71 -3.78
N PHE A 109 3.63 1.19 -2.85
CA PHE A 109 5.04 1.45 -3.09
C PHE A 109 5.82 0.18 -3.46
N VAL A 110 5.50 -0.94 -2.82
CA VAL A 110 6.24 -2.19 -2.98
C VAL A 110 6.09 -2.76 -4.39
N MET A 111 4.86 -2.80 -4.92
CA MET A 111 4.64 -3.45 -6.22
C MET A 111 5.05 -2.58 -7.41
N PHE A 112 4.72 -1.28 -7.35
CA PHE A 112 4.99 -0.37 -8.46
C PHE A 112 6.31 0.39 -8.29
N GLY A 113 6.65 0.78 -7.07
CA GLY A 113 7.84 1.57 -6.78
C GLY A 113 9.12 0.84 -7.19
N LEU A 114 9.29 -0.38 -6.70
CA LEU A 114 10.46 -1.21 -7.03
C LEU A 114 10.52 -1.53 -8.51
N ALA A 115 9.47 -2.13 -9.07
CA ALA A 115 9.46 -2.58 -10.47
C ALA A 115 9.70 -1.46 -11.48
N VAL A 116 9.10 -0.27 -11.26
CA VAL A 116 9.29 0.87 -12.17
C VAL A 116 10.64 1.53 -11.98
N THR A 117 11.18 1.57 -10.74
CA THR A 117 12.53 2.10 -10.51
C THR A 117 13.59 1.20 -11.17
N GLU A 118 13.51 -0.11 -11.02
CA GLU A 118 14.37 -1.07 -11.70
C GLU A 118 14.28 -0.99 -13.22
N TYR A 119 13.07 -0.81 -13.73
CA TYR A 119 12.86 -0.66 -15.18
C TYR A 119 13.49 0.61 -15.77
N ILE A 120 13.39 1.75 -15.04
CA ILE A 120 13.90 3.04 -15.54
C ILE A 120 15.40 3.16 -15.37
N TYR A 121 15.94 2.66 -14.25
CA TYR A 121 17.34 2.87 -13.87
C TYR A 121 18.21 1.60 -13.91
N GLY A 122 17.62 0.46 -14.28
CA GLY A 122 18.29 -0.85 -14.32
C GLY A 122 18.24 -1.61 -13.00
N GLU A 123 18.54 -2.91 -13.09
CA GLU A 123 18.65 -3.79 -11.93
C GLU A 123 19.68 -3.27 -10.93
N GLY A 124 19.35 -3.31 -9.64
CA GLY A 124 20.21 -2.80 -8.56
C GLY A 124 19.98 -1.33 -8.16
N ASN A 125 19.25 -0.54 -8.93
CA ASN A 125 18.93 0.85 -8.58
C ASN A 125 17.60 1.04 -7.83
N ALA A 126 16.98 -0.06 -7.39
CA ALA A 126 15.73 -0.03 -6.64
C ALA A 126 15.91 0.27 -5.14
N GLY A 127 17.13 0.42 -4.65
CA GLY A 127 17.42 0.51 -3.22
C GLY A 127 16.72 1.66 -2.53
N VAL A 128 16.69 2.85 -3.13
CA VAL A 128 15.95 4.00 -2.58
C VAL A 128 14.45 3.68 -2.45
N ALA A 129 13.87 3.01 -3.45
CA ALA A 129 12.47 2.60 -3.40
C ALA A 129 12.23 1.49 -2.36
N ALA A 130 13.19 0.58 -2.20
CA ALA A 130 13.17 -0.46 -1.18
C ALA A 130 13.22 0.13 0.23
N LEU A 131 14.14 1.09 0.47
CA LEU A 131 14.25 1.81 1.75
C LEU A 131 12.96 2.57 2.08
N LEU A 132 12.43 3.32 1.12
CA LEU A 132 11.14 4.01 1.30
C LEU A 132 10.03 3.02 1.63
N SER A 133 10.01 1.85 0.98
CA SER A 133 9.05 0.78 1.28
C SER A 133 9.18 0.26 2.71
N ALA A 134 10.40 0.05 3.18
CA ALA A 134 10.67 -0.45 4.52
C ALA A 134 10.14 0.45 5.65
N VAL A 135 10.10 1.76 5.42
CA VAL A 135 9.63 2.75 6.42
C VAL A 135 8.19 3.17 6.17
N VAL A 136 7.85 3.50 4.90
CA VAL A 136 6.53 4.04 4.56
C VAL A 136 5.44 2.99 4.69
N VAL A 137 5.70 1.73 4.32
CA VAL A 137 4.67 0.68 4.36
C VAL A 137 4.20 0.35 5.79
N PRO A 138 5.09 0.13 6.78
CA PRO A 138 4.67 -0.02 8.16
C PRO A 138 3.91 1.19 8.68
N ALA A 139 4.41 2.42 8.43
CA ALA A 139 3.75 3.64 8.83
C ALA A 139 2.33 3.73 8.24
N MET A 140 2.16 3.41 6.96
CA MET A 140 0.85 3.37 6.29
C MET A 140 -0.08 2.32 6.90
N ASN A 141 0.44 1.17 7.33
CA ASN A 141 -0.37 0.14 7.97
C ASN A 141 -0.87 0.61 9.34
N VAL A 142 -0.02 1.26 10.13
CA VAL A 142 -0.43 1.87 11.40
C VAL A 142 -1.51 2.93 11.16
N ILE A 143 -1.28 3.85 10.23
CA ILE A 143 -2.25 4.90 9.87
C ILE A 143 -3.58 4.28 9.40
N ALA A 144 -3.54 3.22 8.59
CA ALA A 144 -4.74 2.54 8.11
C ALA A 144 -5.58 1.97 9.25
N VAL A 145 -4.93 1.30 10.22
CA VAL A 145 -5.61 0.77 11.42
C VAL A 145 -6.25 1.89 12.22
N LEU A 146 -5.50 2.99 12.46
CA LEU A 146 -5.99 4.15 13.18
C LEU A 146 -7.21 4.79 12.50
N LEU A 147 -7.14 4.98 11.18
CA LEU A 147 -8.21 5.58 10.40
C LEU A 147 -9.48 4.71 10.43
N LEU A 148 -9.36 3.41 10.21
CA LEU A 148 -10.50 2.51 10.18
C LEU A 148 -11.14 2.37 11.56
N GLU A 149 -10.36 2.31 12.62
CA GLU A 149 -10.89 2.23 13.99
C GLU A 149 -11.57 3.54 14.42
N TYR A 150 -10.98 4.70 14.10
CA TYR A 150 -11.53 6.02 14.46
C TYR A 150 -12.89 6.29 13.79
N TRP A 151 -13.07 5.88 12.53
CA TRP A 151 -14.32 6.08 11.76
C TRP A 151 -15.23 4.86 11.75
N ARG A 152 -15.04 3.91 12.65
CA ARG A 152 -15.90 2.72 12.77
C ARG A 152 -17.35 3.12 13.12
N PRO A 153 -18.37 2.50 12.46
CA PRO A 153 -19.79 2.87 12.66
C PRO A 153 -20.29 2.70 14.12
N GLU A 154 -19.80 1.70 14.83
CA GLU A 154 -20.19 1.35 16.20
C GLU A 154 -19.45 2.17 17.28
N GLY A 155 -18.53 3.04 16.89
CA GLY A 155 -17.77 3.86 17.82
C GLY A 155 -18.51 5.13 18.18
N SER A 156 -19.00 5.25 19.41
CA SER A 156 -19.43 6.52 19.99
C SER A 156 -18.23 7.47 20.11
N GLY A 157 -17.74 8.09 19.07
CA GLY A 157 -16.79 9.20 19.04
C GLY A 157 -15.56 9.21 19.97
N ARG A 158 -15.51 8.37 20.99
CA ARG A 158 -14.40 8.18 21.91
C ARG A 158 -13.75 6.83 21.64
N VAL A 159 -12.75 6.84 20.79
CA VAL A 159 -11.85 5.69 20.66
C VAL A 159 -11.11 5.58 22.00
N SER A 160 -11.35 4.49 22.73
CA SER A 160 -10.56 4.21 23.94
C SER A 160 -9.11 4.01 23.49
N GLY A 161 -8.19 4.84 23.98
CA GLY A 161 -6.76 4.73 23.66
C GLY A 161 -6.22 3.32 23.90
N LYS A 162 -6.77 2.60 24.90
CA LYS A 162 -6.44 1.20 25.20
C LYS A 162 -6.86 0.24 24.06
N LYS A 163 -8.06 0.41 23.49
CA LYS A 163 -8.53 -0.41 22.36
C LYS A 163 -7.71 -0.13 21.11
N LEU A 164 -7.36 1.13 20.88
CA LEU A 164 -6.53 1.55 19.77
C LEU A 164 -5.12 0.97 19.90
N ALA A 165 -4.48 1.11 21.06
CA ALA A 165 -3.17 0.53 21.33
C ALA A 165 -3.18 -0.99 21.19
N SER A 166 -4.21 -1.67 21.71
CA SER A 166 -4.38 -3.11 21.54
C SER A 166 -4.51 -3.47 20.06
N GLY A 167 -5.33 -2.76 19.27
CA GLY A 167 -5.49 -3.01 17.84
C GLY A 167 -4.18 -2.85 17.04
N ILE A 168 -3.32 -1.92 17.45
CA ILE A 168 -1.99 -1.74 16.83
C ILE A 168 -1.07 -2.90 17.21
N VAL A 169 -0.93 -3.19 18.50
CA VAL A 169 0.02 -4.19 19.01
C VAL A 169 -0.35 -5.61 18.57
N THR A 170 -1.63 -5.91 18.41
CA THR A 170 -2.10 -7.23 17.97
C THR A 170 -2.23 -7.36 16.44
N ASN A 171 -1.96 -6.30 15.69
CA ASN A 171 -2.06 -6.33 14.23
C ASN A 171 -0.91 -7.16 13.63
N PRO A 172 -1.19 -8.25 12.91
CA PRO A 172 -0.16 -9.14 12.38
C PRO A 172 0.76 -8.45 11.37
N LEU A 173 0.26 -7.46 10.62
CA LEU A 173 1.06 -6.69 9.67
C LEU A 173 2.07 -5.79 10.39
N ILE A 174 1.66 -5.18 11.49
CA ILE A 174 2.53 -4.31 12.31
C ILE A 174 3.60 -5.15 13.01
N ILE A 175 3.22 -6.29 13.58
CA ILE A 175 4.14 -7.22 14.24
C ILE A 175 5.21 -7.72 13.24
N ALA A 176 4.78 -8.18 12.07
CA ALA A 176 5.69 -8.66 11.03
C ALA A 176 6.65 -7.57 10.54
N SER A 177 6.15 -6.35 10.33
CA SER A 177 6.96 -5.21 9.92
C SER A 177 7.97 -4.81 10.99
N ALA A 178 7.55 -4.76 12.27
CA ALA A 178 8.41 -4.42 13.39
C ALA A 178 9.51 -5.47 13.59
N LEU A 179 9.17 -6.76 13.48
CA LEU A 179 10.13 -7.86 13.57
C LEU A 179 11.15 -7.80 12.43
N ALA A 180 10.71 -7.57 11.20
CA ALA A 180 11.59 -7.46 10.05
C ALA A 180 12.57 -6.27 10.20
N LEU A 181 12.07 -5.10 10.62
CA LEU A 181 12.90 -3.91 10.90
C LEU A 181 13.90 -4.19 12.02
N LEU A 182 13.48 -4.85 13.09
CA LEU A 182 14.37 -5.21 14.20
C LEU A 182 15.53 -6.08 13.73
N LEU A 183 15.23 -7.15 12.97
CA LEU A 183 16.26 -8.06 12.43
C LEU A 183 17.18 -7.33 11.45
N LEU A 184 16.61 -6.47 10.59
CA LEU A 184 17.35 -5.66 9.63
C LEU A 184 18.36 -4.72 10.33
N PHE A 185 17.91 -3.98 11.35
CA PHE A 185 18.77 -3.06 12.10
C PHE A 185 19.81 -3.76 12.97
N LEU A 186 19.50 -4.93 13.52
CA LEU A 186 20.46 -5.75 14.28
C LEU A 186 21.43 -6.52 13.37
N GLY A 187 21.25 -6.50 12.05
CA GLY A 187 22.07 -7.26 11.12
C GLY A 187 21.92 -8.78 11.25
N ILE A 188 20.86 -9.25 11.89
CA ILE A 188 20.65 -10.68 12.14
C ILE A 188 20.17 -11.34 10.84
N ARG A 189 20.97 -12.33 10.37
CA ARG A 189 20.61 -13.14 9.22
C ARG A 189 19.96 -14.44 9.67
N LEU A 190 18.74 -14.68 9.20
CA LEU A 190 18.01 -15.93 9.44
C LEU A 190 18.58 -17.07 8.57
N PRO A 191 18.45 -18.33 9.00
CA PRO A 191 18.78 -19.48 8.17
C PRO A 191 18.01 -19.46 6.84
N ALA A 192 18.67 -19.85 5.75
CA ALA A 192 18.08 -19.84 4.41
C ALA A 192 16.73 -20.58 4.36
N MET A 193 16.62 -21.73 5.02
CA MET A 193 15.36 -22.48 5.10
C MET A 193 14.17 -21.65 5.61
N VAL A 194 14.40 -20.78 6.61
CA VAL A 194 13.33 -19.92 7.17
C VAL A 194 12.96 -18.84 6.16
N VAL A 195 13.96 -18.22 5.55
CA VAL A 195 13.75 -17.17 4.53
C VAL A 195 13.01 -17.74 3.33
N ASP A 196 13.33 -18.94 2.87
CA ASP A 196 12.68 -19.61 1.73
C ASP A 196 11.20 -19.93 2.01
N VAL A 197 10.88 -20.38 3.22
CA VAL A 197 9.48 -20.59 3.64
C VAL A 197 8.71 -19.26 3.62
N VAL A 198 9.28 -18.22 4.22
CA VAL A 198 8.64 -16.89 4.24
C VAL A 198 8.49 -16.34 2.83
N ALA A 199 9.51 -16.50 1.97
CA ALA A 199 9.47 -16.11 0.57
C ALA A 199 8.35 -16.82 -0.20
N THR A 200 8.20 -18.13 0.02
CA THR A 200 7.15 -18.93 -0.62
C THR A 200 5.76 -18.48 -0.18
N MET A 201 5.56 -18.27 1.12
CA MET A 201 4.32 -17.75 1.67
C MET A 201 4.00 -16.33 1.14
N SER A 202 5.02 -15.48 1.03
CA SER A 202 4.87 -14.11 0.55
C SER A 202 4.33 -14.02 -0.88
N ARG A 203 4.74 -14.96 -1.75
CA ARG A 203 4.29 -15.02 -3.15
C ARG A 203 2.80 -15.29 -3.30
N VAL A 204 2.17 -15.93 -2.32
CA VAL A 204 0.73 -16.22 -2.32
C VAL A 204 -0.10 -14.98 -1.98
N ALA A 205 0.43 -14.06 -1.18
CA ALA A 205 -0.29 -12.92 -0.62
C ALA A 205 -0.99 -12.06 -1.68
N THR A 206 -0.24 -11.63 -2.69
CA THR A 206 -0.72 -10.72 -3.73
C THR A 206 -1.73 -11.37 -4.69
N PRO A 207 -1.47 -12.56 -5.28
CA PRO A 207 -2.45 -13.22 -6.12
C PRO A 207 -3.75 -13.52 -5.40
N LEU A 208 -3.67 -13.98 -4.15
CA LEU A 208 -4.84 -14.28 -3.34
C LEU A 208 -5.65 -13.02 -3.03
N ALA A 209 -4.98 -11.90 -2.66
CA ALA A 209 -5.64 -10.62 -2.39
C ALA A 209 -6.41 -10.11 -3.61
N PHE A 210 -5.81 -10.11 -4.80
CA PHE A 210 -6.48 -9.66 -6.01
C PHE A 210 -7.63 -10.58 -6.44
N THR A 211 -7.47 -11.89 -6.30
CA THR A 211 -8.54 -12.85 -6.57
C THR A 211 -9.72 -12.63 -5.62
N MET A 212 -9.47 -12.50 -4.32
CA MET A 212 -10.53 -12.21 -3.33
C MET A 212 -11.18 -10.84 -3.57
N LEU A 213 -10.39 -9.82 -3.92
CA LEU A 213 -10.91 -8.51 -4.29
C LEU A 213 -11.86 -8.60 -5.50
N GLY A 214 -11.49 -9.35 -6.52
CA GLY A 214 -12.34 -9.63 -7.67
C GLY A 214 -13.64 -10.33 -7.29
N ALA A 215 -13.58 -11.35 -6.44
CA ALA A 215 -14.76 -12.06 -5.93
C ALA A 215 -15.68 -11.18 -5.07
N MET A 216 -15.14 -10.17 -4.39
CA MET A 216 -15.93 -9.20 -3.62
C MET A 216 -16.47 -8.04 -4.46
N LEU A 217 -16.02 -7.86 -5.69
CA LEU A 217 -16.39 -6.73 -6.53
C LEU A 217 -17.90 -6.69 -6.78
N SER A 218 -18.53 -5.57 -6.45
CA SER A 218 -19.95 -5.33 -6.67
C SER A 218 -20.13 -4.13 -7.61
N LEU A 219 -20.60 -4.39 -8.82
CA LEU A 219 -20.88 -3.33 -9.81
C LEU A 219 -21.95 -2.35 -9.31
N GLU A 220 -22.94 -2.86 -8.58
CA GLU A 220 -23.98 -2.04 -7.95
C GLU A 220 -23.38 -1.09 -6.90
N GLY A 221 -22.46 -1.59 -6.06
CA GLY A 221 -21.74 -0.77 -5.09
C GLY A 221 -20.87 0.31 -5.74
N LEU A 222 -20.22 -0.02 -6.87
CA LEU A 222 -19.45 0.95 -7.66
C LEU A 222 -20.37 2.07 -8.21
N HIS A 223 -21.49 1.70 -8.79
CA HIS A 223 -22.43 2.68 -9.37
C HIS A 223 -23.01 3.61 -8.31
N ARG A 224 -23.41 3.05 -7.15
CA ARG A 224 -23.95 3.83 -6.03
C ARG A 224 -22.97 4.84 -5.46
N ASN A 225 -21.67 4.51 -5.42
CA ASN A 225 -20.62 5.36 -4.85
C ASN A 225 -19.77 6.09 -5.91
N ARG A 226 -20.21 6.14 -7.18
CA ARG A 226 -19.42 6.64 -8.32
C ARG A 226 -18.79 8.02 -8.10
N ARG A 227 -19.52 8.95 -7.49
CA ARG A 227 -19.01 10.30 -7.22
C ARG A 227 -17.82 10.28 -6.27
N VAL A 228 -17.94 9.57 -5.14
CA VAL A 228 -16.87 9.43 -4.15
C VAL A 228 -15.67 8.73 -4.78
N LEU A 229 -15.89 7.68 -5.57
CA LEU A 229 -14.82 6.95 -6.28
C LEU A 229 -14.08 7.86 -7.27
N VAL A 230 -14.80 8.59 -8.12
CA VAL A 230 -14.20 9.51 -9.10
C VAL A 230 -13.36 10.58 -8.41
N TRP A 231 -13.90 11.24 -7.37
CA TRP A 231 -13.16 12.24 -6.61
C TRP A 231 -11.94 11.67 -5.89
N THR A 232 -12.06 10.47 -5.32
CA THR A 232 -10.93 9.77 -4.69
C THR A 232 -9.83 9.45 -5.71
N CYS A 233 -10.22 8.95 -6.89
CA CYS A 233 -9.29 8.67 -7.98
C CYS A 233 -8.61 9.95 -8.49
N LEU A 234 -9.36 11.03 -8.72
CA LEU A 234 -8.80 12.31 -9.16
C LEU A 234 -7.85 12.90 -8.12
N ALA A 235 -8.23 12.90 -6.84
CA ALA A 235 -7.36 13.38 -5.76
C ALA A 235 -6.06 12.60 -5.70
N ARG A 236 -6.13 11.28 -5.84
CA ARG A 236 -4.96 10.39 -5.76
C ARG A 236 -4.09 10.45 -7.01
N MET A 237 -4.71 10.41 -8.21
CA MET A 237 -3.98 10.27 -9.47
C MET A 237 -3.48 11.58 -10.06
N VAL A 238 -4.13 12.69 -9.71
CA VAL A 238 -3.81 14.02 -10.26
C VAL A 238 -3.32 14.96 -9.18
N LEU A 239 -4.13 15.21 -8.15
CA LEU A 239 -3.83 16.25 -7.17
C LEU A 239 -2.59 15.94 -6.32
N LEU A 240 -2.53 14.76 -5.70
CA LEU A 240 -1.41 14.37 -4.86
C LEU A 240 -0.07 14.29 -5.62
N PRO A 241 0.01 13.61 -6.79
CA PRO A 241 1.24 13.59 -7.57
C PRO A 241 1.67 14.98 -8.04
N ALA A 242 0.74 15.83 -8.49
CA ALA A 242 1.06 17.18 -8.91
C ALA A 242 1.68 18.00 -7.78
N VAL A 243 1.06 18.02 -6.59
CA VAL A 243 1.58 18.72 -5.42
C VAL A 243 2.93 18.15 -4.98
N ALA A 244 3.06 16.82 -4.94
CA ALA A 244 4.30 16.19 -4.52
C ALA A 244 5.46 16.41 -5.51
N LEU A 245 5.16 16.38 -6.82
CA LEU A 245 6.16 16.61 -7.85
C LEU A 245 6.64 18.06 -7.87
N THR A 246 5.71 19.03 -7.79
CA THR A 246 6.09 20.46 -7.72
C THR A 246 6.92 20.74 -6.48
N ALA A 247 6.57 20.18 -5.31
CA ALA A 247 7.35 20.33 -4.10
C ALA A 247 8.75 19.67 -4.22
N ALA A 248 8.82 18.46 -4.77
CA ALA A 248 10.10 17.76 -4.95
C ALA A 248 11.04 18.51 -5.90
N VAL A 249 10.53 19.01 -7.01
CA VAL A 249 11.32 19.81 -7.97
C VAL A 249 11.76 21.14 -7.33
N ALA A 250 10.89 21.81 -6.58
CA ALA A 250 11.23 23.04 -5.88
C ALA A 250 12.33 22.86 -4.81
N LEU A 251 12.39 21.66 -4.18
CA LEU A 251 13.42 21.28 -3.22
C LEU A 251 14.70 20.71 -3.86
N GLY A 252 14.78 20.69 -5.21
CA GLY A 252 15.98 20.29 -5.94
C GLY A 252 16.20 18.79 -6.11
N PHE A 253 15.22 17.93 -5.75
CA PHE A 253 15.35 16.49 -6.00
C PHE A 253 15.36 16.18 -7.49
N ARG A 254 16.34 15.38 -7.95
CA ARG A 254 16.51 14.98 -9.37
C ARG A 254 16.89 13.50 -9.48
N GLY A 255 16.81 12.94 -10.70
CA GLY A 255 17.25 11.57 -10.99
C GLY A 255 16.44 10.49 -10.27
N VAL A 256 17.15 9.47 -9.78
CA VAL A 256 16.54 8.28 -9.12
C VAL A 256 15.69 8.66 -7.92
N ALA A 257 16.17 9.60 -7.07
CA ALA A 257 15.45 10.07 -5.89
C ALA A 257 14.08 10.69 -6.25
N LEU A 258 14.05 11.56 -7.28
CA LEU A 258 12.81 12.17 -7.77
C LEU A 258 11.86 11.11 -8.33
N THR A 259 12.39 10.13 -9.05
CA THR A 259 11.57 9.06 -9.65
C THR A 259 10.99 8.14 -8.58
N ALA A 260 11.77 7.73 -7.58
CA ALA A 260 11.28 6.94 -6.46
C ALA A 260 10.16 7.65 -5.69
N LEU A 261 10.31 8.95 -5.41
CA LEU A 261 9.30 9.78 -4.77
C LEU A 261 8.03 9.95 -5.64
N LYS A 262 8.21 10.10 -6.95
CA LYS A 262 7.14 10.24 -7.94
C LYS A 262 6.31 8.96 -8.05
N ILE A 263 6.96 7.81 -8.15
CA ILE A 263 6.31 6.51 -8.28
C ILE A 263 5.54 6.15 -7.01
N GLY A 264 6.15 6.37 -5.85
CA GLY A 264 5.50 6.10 -4.56
C GLY A 264 4.19 6.85 -4.36
N ARG A 265 4.02 7.99 -5.01
CA ARG A 265 2.81 8.81 -4.92
C ARG A 265 1.88 8.72 -6.12
N ALA A 266 2.43 8.43 -7.30
CA ALA A 266 1.70 8.40 -8.55
C ALA A 266 1.33 7.00 -9.02
N SER A 267 1.17 6.03 -8.16
CA SER A 267 0.91 4.59 -8.45
C SER A 267 0.02 4.26 -9.68
N CYS A 268 -0.18 5.20 -10.58
CA CYS A 268 -0.93 5.01 -11.84
C CYS A 268 -0.70 6.05 -12.94
N ARG A 269 0.27 6.93 -12.91
CA ARG A 269 0.50 7.74 -14.12
C ARG A 269 1.93 8.14 -14.35
N GLU A 270 2.34 7.72 -15.49
CA GLU A 270 3.47 7.97 -16.32
C GLU A 270 3.72 9.39 -16.78
N ARG A 271 4.97 9.52 -17.14
CA ARG A 271 5.61 10.42 -18.11
C ARG A 271 5.85 11.87 -17.68
N VAL A 272 7.04 12.22 -17.67
CA VAL A 272 7.91 12.56 -18.80
C VAL A 272 9.33 12.21 -18.43
#